data_0362154961f530940dfe967d2cfcdbf9
#
_entry.id   0362154961f530940dfe967d2cfcdbf9
#
_cell.length_a   1.000
_cell.length_b   1.000
_cell.length_c   1.000
_cell.angle_alpha   90.00
_cell.angle_beta   90.00
_cell.angle_gamma   90.00
#
_symmetry.space_group_name_H-M   'P 1'
#
loop_
_entity.id
_entity.type
_entity.pdbx_description
1 polymer ?
#
loop_
_entity_poly.entity_id
_entity_poly.type
_entity_poly.pdbx_seq_one_letter_code
_entity_poly.pdbx_strand_id
1 'polypeptide(L)'
;MLLIECPYCGKRPELEFSHAGQAHIARAKNPAEVSVQEWTDFLYMRDNVKGVHAERWRHTHGCARFFNALRDTTTDHFLATYKAGEPAPAVAGAGAAAHAGAAAGTGAHASAESGTASKVGP
;
A
#
# COMPACT_ATOMS: atom_id res chain seq x y z
N MET A 1 -5.81 3.89 -27.99
CA MET A 1 -4.71 4.29 -27.13
C MET A 1 -5.27 4.95 -25.88
N LEU A 2 -4.87 4.50 -24.72
CA LEU A 2 -5.32 5.06 -23.43
C LEU A 2 -4.64 6.41 -23.16
N LEU A 3 -5.41 7.38 -22.69
CA LEU A 3 -4.89 8.66 -22.23
C LEU A 3 -4.91 8.68 -20.70
N ILE A 4 -3.78 9.02 -20.11
CA ILE A 4 -3.65 9.19 -18.64
C ILE A 4 -3.49 10.67 -18.34
N GLU A 5 -4.23 11.17 -17.36
CA GLU A 5 -4.14 12.55 -16.93
C GLU A 5 -3.03 12.72 -15.90
N CYS A 6 -1.93 13.33 -16.33
CA CYS A 6 -0.87 13.71 -15.41
C CYS A 6 -1.31 14.94 -14.60
N PRO A 7 -1.23 14.92 -13.24
CA PRO A 7 -1.62 16.07 -12.44
C PRO A 7 -0.79 17.34 -12.69
N TYR A 8 0.33 17.20 -13.41
CA TYR A 8 1.26 18.30 -13.72
C TYR A 8 1.25 18.72 -15.19
N CYS A 9 0.99 17.80 -16.13
CA CYS A 9 1.09 18.03 -17.57
C CYS A 9 -0.26 17.94 -18.31
N GLY A 10 -1.31 17.43 -17.68
CA GLY A 10 -2.58 17.14 -18.33
C GLY A 10 -2.61 15.75 -19.03
N LYS A 11 -3.56 15.57 -19.92
CA LYS A 11 -3.76 14.27 -20.62
C LYS A 11 -2.63 13.97 -21.60
N ARG A 12 -2.03 12.82 -21.44
CA ARG A 12 -0.92 12.33 -22.28
C ARG A 12 -1.10 10.84 -22.60
N PRO A 13 -0.50 10.37 -23.69
CA PRO A 13 -0.54 8.95 -24.07
C PRO A 13 0.05 8.05 -22.99
N GLU A 14 -0.55 6.88 -22.79
CA GLU A 14 -0.08 5.89 -21.77
C GLU A 14 1.38 5.48 -21.93
N LEU A 15 1.92 5.51 -23.16
CA LEU A 15 3.31 5.16 -23.44
C LEU A 15 4.34 6.08 -22.77
N GLU A 16 3.92 7.27 -22.35
CA GLU A 16 4.78 8.19 -21.62
C GLU A 16 4.93 7.84 -20.14
N PHE A 17 4.12 6.91 -19.63
CA PHE A 17 4.03 6.62 -18.21
C PHE A 17 4.57 5.23 -17.87
N SER A 18 5.03 5.11 -16.64
CA SER A 18 5.47 3.84 -16.04
C SER A 18 4.72 3.57 -14.74
N HIS A 19 4.23 2.35 -14.58
CA HIS A 19 3.63 1.89 -13.32
C HIS A 19 4.73 1.67 -12.28
N ALA A 20 4.53 2.20 -11.09
CA ALA A 20 5.51 2.16 -10.00
C ALA A 20 5.00 1.44 -8.74
N GLY A 21 3.96 0.62 -8.89
CA GLY A 21 3.43 -0.22 -7.81
C GLY A 21 2.27 0.41 -7.04
N GLN A 22 2.03 -0.08 -5.85
CA GLN A 22 0.95 0.38 -4.97
C GLN A 22 1.24 1.76 -4.40
N ALA A 23 0.23 2.61 -4.33
CA ALA A 23 0.30 3.91 -3.67
C ALA A 23 0.17 3.77 -2.14
N HIS A 24 0.51 4.85 -1.44
CA HIS A 24 0.35 4.99 0.02
C HIS A 24 1.18 4.01 0.86
N ILE A 25 2.25 3.46 0.30
CA ILE A 25 3.23 2.67 1.04
C ILE A 25 4.31 3.60 1.60
N ALA A 26 4.29 3.83 2.90
CA ALA A 26 5.24 4.71 3.58
C ALA A 26 6.33 3.92 4.29
N ARG A 27 7.58 4.35 4.11
CA ARG A 27 8.70 3.83 4.87
C ARG A 27 8.62 4.33 6.32
N ALA A 28 8.92 3.45 7.28
CA ALA A 28 9.03 3.84 8.69
C ALA A 28 10.08 4.95 8.86
N LYS A 29 9.77 5.94 9.70
CA LYS A 29 10.68 7.06 9.98
C LYS A 29 11.96 6.60 10.65
N ASN A 30 11.85 5.65 11.57
CA ASN A 30 12.98 5.02 12.24
C ASN A 30 12.94 3.50 12.04
N PRO A 31 13.70 2.96 11.06
CA PRO A 31 13.69 1.53 10.78
C PRO A 31 14.16 0.65 11.94
N ALA A 32 14.97 1.20 12.86
CA ALA A 32 15.47 0.44 14.00
C ALA A 32 14.39 0.15 15.06
N GLU A 33 13.29 0.89 15.06
CA GLU A 33 12.20 0.75 16.04
C GLU A 33 11.06 -0.16 15.54
N VAL A 34 11.07 -0.55 14.28
CA VAL A 34 10.06 -1.45 13.72
C VAL A 34 10.47 -2.91 13.88
N SER A 35 9.48 -3.79 14.03
CA SER A 35 9.72 -5.23 14.09
C SER A 35 10.20 -5.77 12.73
N VAL A 36 10.82 -6.94 12.74
CA VAL A 36 11.22 -7.64 11.51
C VAL A 36 10.00 -7.93 10.62
N GLN A 37 8.86 -8.27 11.23
CA GLN A 37 7.62 -8.52 10.49
C GLN A 37 7.12 -7.27 9.78
N GLU A 38 7.04 -6.13 10.47
CA GLU A 38 6.63 -4.85 9.88
C GLU A 38 7.56 -4.42 8.75
N TRP A 39 8.85 -4.60 8.93
CA TRP A 39 9.83 -4.28 7.90
C TRP A 39 9.70 -5.20 6.68
N THR A 40 9.46 -6.49 6.91
CA THR A 40 9.22 -7.47 5.84
C THR A 40 7.96 -7.12 5.05
N ASP A 41 6.87 -6.76 5.73
CA ASP A 41 5.62 -6.35 5.11
C ASP A 41 5.81 -5.08 4.25
N PHE A 42 6.56 -4.11 4.77
CA PHE A 42 6.90 -2.91 4.01
C PHE A 42 7.70 -3.22 2.74
N LEU A 43 8.67 -4.13 2.81
CA LEU A 43 9.55 -4.45 1.68
C LEU A 43 8.87 -5.31 0.61
N TYR A 44 8.05 -6.29 1.01
CA TYR A 44 7.61 -7.36 0.12
C TYR A 44 6.11 -7.49 -0.06
N MET A 45 5.31 -7.12 0.93
CA MET A 45 3.86 -7.32 0.87
C MET A 45 3.18 -6.18 0.14
N ARG A 46 2.37 -6.53 -0.86
CA ARG A 46 1.56 -5.60 -1.66
C ARG A 46 0.19 -6.21 -1.90
N ASP A 47 -0.81 -5.35 -2.04
CA ASP A 47 -2.16 -5.77 -2.36
C ASP A 47 -2.28 -6.10 -3.85
N ASN A 48 -2.99 -7.18 -4.15
CA ASN A 48 -3.37 -7.53 -5.51
C ASN A 48 -4.90 -7.41 -5.64
N VAL A 49 -5.37 -6.18 -5.82
CA VAL A 49 -6.80 -5.86 -5.83
C VAL A 49 -7.40 -6.09 -7.21
N LYS A 50 -8.51 -6.82 -7.25
CA LYS A 50 -9.39 -6.88 -8.41
C LYS A 50 -10.48 -5.81 -8.26
N GLY A 51 -10.41 -4.76 -9.06
CA GLY A 51 -11.28 -3.58 -8.96
C GLY A 51 -10.47 -2.31 -8.81
N VAL A 52 -11.02 -1.34 -8.09
CA VAL A 52 -10.39 -0.03 -7.92
C VAL A 52 -9.19 -0.14 -6.96
N HIS A 53 -8.04 0.20 -7.46
CA HIS A 53 -6.77 0.14 -6.75
C HIS A 53 -6.05 1.49 -6.80
N ALA A 54 -5.48 1.92 -5.68
CA ALA A 54 -4.62 3.08 -5.63
C ALA A 54 -3.19 2.70 -6.04
N GLU A 55 -2.73 3.25 -7.13
CA GLU A 55 -1.45 2.94 -7.75
C GLU A 55 -0.55 4.16 -7.82
N ARG A 56 0.74 3.92 -7.76
CA ARG A 56 1.76 4.94 -7.98
C ARG A 56 2.26 4.86 -9.41
N TRP A 57 2.26 5.99 -10.08
CA TRP A 57 2.69 6.14 -11.47
C TRP A 57 3.79 7.20 -11.61
N ARG A 58 4.54 7.11 -12.68
CA ARG A 58 5.54 8.11 -13.04
C ARG A 58 5.33 8.55 -14.48
N HIS A 59 5.34 9.86 -14.74
CA HIS A 59 5.35 10.41 -16.08
C HIS A 59 6.78 10.42 -16.64
N THR A 60 7.28 9.24 -17.02
CA THR A 60 8.69 8.98 -17.31
C THR A 60 9.20 9.78 -18.50
N HIS A 61 8.40 9.87 -19.57
CA HIS A 61 8.75 10.59 -20.80
C HIS A 61 8.10 11.98 -20.88
N GLY A 62 7.86 12.61 -19.75
CA GLY A 62 7.34 13.97 -19.64
C GLY A 62 8.00 14.70 -18.48
N CYS A 63 7.19 15.13 -17.50
CA CYS A 63 7.72 15.85 -16.32
C CYS A 63 8.57 15.00 -15.38
N ALA A 64 8.64 13.69 -15.57
CA ALA A 64 9.35 12.69 -14.75
C ALA A 64 8.92 12.64 -13.26
N ARG A 65 7.78 13.25 -12.93
CA ARG A 65 7.25 13.26 -11.55
C ARG A 65 6.42 12.03 -11.27
N PHE A 66 6.44 11.62 -10.00
CA PHE A 66 5.53 10.62 -9.46
C PHE A 66 4.19 11.25 -9.09
N PHE A 67 3.14 10.50 -9.30
CA PHE A 67 1.78 10.83 -8.87
C PHE A 67 1.04 9.55 -8.51
N ASN A 68 -0.14 9.68 -7.94
CA ASN A 68 -0.99 8.55 -7.62
C ASN A 68 -2.23 8.55 -8.52
N ALA A 69 -2.76 7.38 -8.76
CA ALA A 69 -3.97 7.18 -9.55
C ALA A 69 -4.88 6.14 -8.93
N LEU A 70 -6.17 6.32 -9.07
CA LEU A 70 -7.16 5.29 -8.83
C LEU A 70 -7.50 4.67 -10.19
N ARG A 71 -7.15 3.42 -10.38
CA ARG A 71 -7.42 2.66 -11.60
C ARG A 71 -8.28 1.44 -11.26
N ASP A 72 -9.24 1.16 -12.11
CA ASP A 72 -9.95 -0.11 -12.07
C ASP A 72 -9.14 -1.16 -12.84
N THR A 73 -8.61 -2.14 -12.12
CA THR A 73 -7.76 -3.18 -12.69
C THR A 73 -8.51 -4.16 -13.59
N THR A 74 -9.85 -4.17 -13.55
CA THR A 74 -10.68 -5.04 -14.40
C THR A 74 -10.96 -4.43 -15.76
N THR A 75 -11.00 -3.10 -15.86
CA THR A 75 -11.34 -2.36 -17.07
C THR A 75 -10.21 -1.49 -17.62
N ASP A 76 -9.12 -1.34 -16.85
CA ASP A 76 -7.99 -0.43 -17.10
C ASP A 76 -8.37 1.06 -17.13
N HIS A 77 -9.54 1.43 -16.64
CA HIS A 77 -9.96 2.82 -16.59
C HIS A 77 -9.33 3.55 -15.40
N PHE A 78 -8.76 4.72 -15.66
CA PHE A 78 -8.31 5.66 -14.64
C PHE A 78 -9.50 6.48 -14.16
N LEU A 79 -9.85 6.33 -12.89
CA LEU A 79 -10.98 7.04 -12.29
C LEU A 79 -10.59 8.42 -11.78
N ALA A 80 -9.38 8.55 -11.25
CA ALA A 80 -8.82 9.80 -10.77
C ALA A 80 -7.30 9.75 -10.74
N THR A 81 -6.68 10.90 -10.91
CA THR A 81 -5.24 11.10 -10.67
C THR A 81 -5.05 12.23 -9.66
N TYR A 82 -4.06 12.11 -8.80
CA TYR A 82 -3.78 13.09 -7.77
C TYR A 82 -2.28 13.12 -7.44
N LYS A 83 -1.83 14.21 -6.84
CA LYS A 83 -0.40 14.38 -6.54
C LYS A 83 0.06 13.44 -5.44
N ALA A 84 1.32 13.02 -5.50
CA ALA A 84 1.93 12.24 -4.43
C ALA A 84 1.90 13.03 -3.11
N GLY A 85 1.49 12.34 -2.04
CA GLY A 85 1.29 12.96 -0.72
C GLY A 85 -0.14 13.41 -0.42
N GLU A 86 -0.99 13.51 -1.43
CA GLU A 86 -2.41 13.79 -1.24
C GLU A 86 -3.19 12.51 -0.88
N PRO A 87 -4.26 12.62 -0.11
CA PRO A 87 -5.15 11.48 0.16
C PRO A 87 -5.89 11.06 -1.11
N ALA A 88 -6.24 9.79 -1.19
CA ALA A 88 -7.02 9.28 -2.31
C ALA A 88 -8.41 9.94 -2.34
N PRO A 89 -8.85 10.46 -3.51
CA PRO A 89 -10.19 11.02 -3.63
C PRO A 89 -11.25 9.92 -3.48
N ALA A 90 -12.41 10.29 -2.95
CA ALA A 90 -13.55 9.41 -2.91
C ALA A 90 -14.14 9.25 -4.32
N VAL A 91 -14.15 8.02 -4.83
CA VAL A 91 -14.81 7.69 -6.10
C VAL A 91 -15.88 6.63 -5.86
N ALA A 92 -16.97 6.72 -6.59
CA ALA A 92 -18.04 5.73 -6.53
C ALA A 92 -17.49 4.37 -7.01
N GLY A 93 -17.59 3.34 -6.20
CA GLY A 93 -17.09 2.00 -6.50
C GLY A 93 -15.71 1.68 -5.94
N ALA A 94 -15.01 2.61 -5.33
CA ALA A 94 -13.84 2.31 -4.52
C ALA A 94 -14.29 1.63 -3.23
N GLY A 95 -14.39 0.33 -3.25
CA GLY A 95 -14.41 -0.47 -2.02
C GLY A 95 -13.15 -0.10 -1.24
N ALA A 96 -13.33 0.42 -0.04
CA ALA A 96 -12.26 0.86 0.82
C ALA A 96 -11.34 -0.32 1.17
N ALA A 97 -10.33 -0.55 0.37
CA ALA A 97 -9.12 -1.20 0.83
C ALA A 97 -8.26 -0.11 1.51
N ALA A 98 -8.83 0.47 2.57
CA ALA A 98 -8.03 1.22 3.52
C ALA A 98 -7.23 0.18 4.28
N HIS A 99 -5.98 -0.05 3.91
CA HIS A 99 -5.01 -0.47 4.89
C HIS A 99 -4.83 0.69 5.87
N ALA A 100 -5.70 0.71 6.87
CA ALA A 100 -5.37 1.35 8.12
C ALA A 100 -4.08 0.67 8.59
N GLY A 101 -3.01 1.44 8.68
CA GLY A 101 -1.78 1.01 9.31
C GLY A 101 -2.13 0.34 10.63
N ALA A 102 -1.60 -0.85 10.85
CA ALA A 102 -1.83 -1.64 12.04
C ALA A 102 -1.61 -0.80 13.27
N ALA A 103 -2.72 -0.46 13.92
CA ALA A 103 -2.68 -0.02 15.30
C ALA A 103 -2.15 -1.18 16.14
N ALA A 104 -1.17 -0.89 16.97
CA ALA A 104 -0.55 -1.79 17.91
C ALA A 104 -1.60 -2.60 18.67
N GLY A 105 -1.70 -3.88 18.35
CA GLY A 105 -2.37 -4.87 19.19
C GLY A 105 -1.45 -5.27 20.32
N THR A 106 -1.70 -4.76 21.50
CA THR A 106 -1.12 -5.27 22.75
C THR A 106 -1.61 -6.70 22.97
N GLY A 107 -0.89 -7.67 22.46
CA GLY A 107 -1.08 -9.07 22.79
C GLY A 107 -0.40 -9.37 24.12
N ALA A 108 -1.18 -9.38 25.19
CA ALA A 108 -0.74 -9.92 26.47
C ALA A 108 -0.50 -11.43 26.32
N HIS A 109 0.76 -11.84 26.37
CA HIS A 109 1.13 -13.23 26.57
C HIS A 109 0.86 -13.60 28.02
N ALA A 110 -0.22 -14.34 28.24
CA ALA A 110 -0.41 -15.05 29.48
C ALA A 110 0.45 -16.32 29.46
N SER A 111 1.50 -16.33 30.24
CA SER A 111 2.31 -17.50 30.50
C SER A 111 1.52 -18.39 31.45
N ALA A 112 1.06 -19.56 30.98
CA ALA A 112 0.57 -20.61 31.84
C ALA A 112 1.75 -21.52 32.21
N GLU A 113 2.24 -21.34 33.43
CA GLU A 113 3.10 -22.31 34.08
C GLU A 113 2.24 -23.50 34.55
N SER A 114 2.43 -24.66 33.93
CA SER A 114 1.98 -25.91 34.53
C SER A 114 3.20 -26.64 35.09
N GLY A 115 3.41 -26.44 36.37
CA GLY A 115 4.34 -27.26 37.15
C GLY A 115 3.76 -28.63 37.41
N THR A 116 4.40 -29.67 36.92
CA THR A 116 4.19 -31.04 37.39
C THR A 116 5.44 -31.51 38.10
N ALA A 117 5.38 -31.47 39.42
CA ALA A 117 6.37 -32.14 40.26
C ALA A 117 6.11 -33.63 40.27
N SER A 118 7.02 -34.41 39.71
CA SER A 118 7.08 -35.83 39.92
C SER A 118 8.02 -36.15 41.06
N LYS A 119 7.42 -36.66 42.13
CA LYS A 119 8.09 -37.14 43.30
C LYS A 119 8.40 -38.61 43.12
N VAL A 120 9.66 -38.99 43.07
CA VAL A 120 10.11 -40.38 43.16
C VAL A 120 10.84 -40.53 44.47
N GLY A 121 10.39 -41.37 45.32
CA GLY A 121 11.09 -41.92 46.45
C GLY A 121 10.79 -43.42 46.58
N PRO A 122 11.42 -44.07 47.48
CA PRO A 122 12.83 -44.41 47.59
C PRO A 122 13.15 -45.77 46.96
#